data_b8f260626ba1d07460f9f2805256168c
#
_entry.id   b8f260626ba1d07460f9f2805256168c
#
_cell.length_a   1.000
_cell.length_b   1.000
_cell.length_c   1.000
_cell.angle_alpha   90.00
_cell.angle_beta   90.00
_cell.angle_gamma   90.00
#
_symmetry.space_group_name_H-M   'P 1'
#
loop_
_entity.id
_entity.type
_entity.pdbx_description
1 polymer ?
#
loop_
_entity_poly.entity_id
_entity_poly.type
_entity_poly.pdbx_seq_one_letter_code
_entity_poly.pdbx_strand_id
1 'polypeptide(L)'
;MPANTAPNNKKKIINDPVYGFISLPHEIIFDILEHPYLQRLRRIQQLGLSHLVYPGANHTRFHHVLGAMHLMSQAVASIRRKGHSISEEEERAVCLAILLHDIGHGPFSHALEYDIVCGVSHEQISAFFIAELSVEYGEDLALALVIFKNEYHRPFLHQLVSSQLDMDRLDYLNRDSFYSGVSEGVIGSERLIEMLNVHDGNLVLEEKGIYSVEKFIVARRLMYWQVYLHKTVVAAEFMLIHALRRAKELVKGGMPLFASPSLNFFLSQDIGTTHFEQDPMVLTHFARLDDYDIWGAIKVWQFAPDYILATLCSGLVNRQLFKIEISQTPFSPEQISKVQQRVREEHQLAEQDLPYFIFSDILSNKAYNEQKQNINMLRKNGEIIELSQASDNLNISALSTPVEKYFLCYPR
;
A
#
# COMPACT_ATOMS: atom_id res chain seq x y z
N MET A 1 -33.56 16.89 -30.92
CA MET A 1 -33.81 17.81 -29.78
C MET A 1 -32.46 18.08 -29.13
N PRO A 2 -32.05 19.33 -28.91
CA PRO A 2 -30.78 19.59 -28.24
C PRO A 2 -30.90 19.12 -26.80
N ALA A 3 -29.93 18.32 -26.34
CA ALA A 3 -29.80 17.90 -24.98
C ALA A 3 -29.64 19.14 -24.09
N ASN A 4 -30.49 19.24 -23.10
CA ASN A 4 -30.52 20.31 -22.11
C ASN A 4 -29.31 20.06 -21.18
N THR A 5 -28.16 20.63 -21.51
CA THR A 5 -26.97 20.62 -20.66
C THR A 5 -27.13 21.68 -19.57
N ALA A 6 -27.98 21.39 -18.56
CA ALA A 6 -27.85 22.06 -17.29
C ALA A 6 -26.40 21.79 -16.78
N PRO A 7 -25.69 22.80 -16.23
CA PRO A 7 -24.36 22.58 -15.68
C PRO A 7 -24.46 21.51 -14.60
N ASN A 8 -23.96 20.33 -14.91
CA ASN A 8 -23.96 19.22 -13.99
C ASN A 8 -22.95 19.59 -12.89
N ASN A 9 -23.44 20.01 -11.72
CA ASN A 9 -22.59 20.37 -10.60
C ASN A 9 -21.92 19.09 -10.06
N LYS A 10 -20.77 18.73 -10.63
CA LYS A 10 -19.96 17.59 -10.26
C LYS A 10 -19.12 17.82 -9.00
N LYS A 11 -19.18 19.03 -8.39
CA LYS A 11 -18.55 19.31 -7.11
C LYS A 11 -19.35 18.61 -6.02
N LYS A 12 -18.91 17.42 -5.64
CA LYS A 12 -19.55 16.62 -4.60
C LYS A 12 -18.76 16.69 -3.29
N ILE A 13 -19.48 16.43 -2.23
CA ILE A 13 -18.94 16.27 -0.89
C ILE A 13 -19.08 14.80 -0.51
N ILE A 14 -18.01 14.19 0.00
CA ILE A 14 -17.99 12.81 0.44
C ILE A 14 -17.76 12.80 1.95
N ASN A 15 -18.56 12.01 2.67
CA ASN A 15 -18.36 11.79 4.10
C ASN A 15 -17.21 10.81 4.31
N ASP A 16 -16.20 11.20 5.07
CA ASP A 16 -15.08 10.37 5.48
C ASP A 16 -15.00 10.31 7.02
N PRO A 17 -14.84 9.13 7.61
CA PRO A 17 -14.84 9.00 9.08
C PRO A 17 -13.62 9.61 9.75
N VAL A 18 -12.53 9.84 9.02
CA VAL A 18 -11.28 10.43 9.55
C VAL A 18 -11.28 11.96 9.42
N TYR A 19 -11.69 12.49 8.24
CA TYR A 19 -11.61 13.91 7.92
C TYR A 19 -12.95 14.63 7.87
N GLY A 20 -14.06 13.93 8.09
CA GLY A 20 -15.40 14.51 7.97
C GLY A 20 -15.80 14.71 6.50
N PHE A 21 -16.02 15.94 6.09
CA PHE A 21 -16.43 16.26 4.72
C PHE A 21 -15.24 16.51 3.82
N ILE A 22 -15.05 15.63 2.82
CA ILE A 22 -14.08 15.81 1.76
C ILE A 22 -14.78 16.46 0.55
N SER A 23 -14.34 17.66 0.17
CA SER A 23 -14.79 18.33 -1.04
C SER A 23 -13.89 17.97 -2.21
N LEU A 24 -14.49 17.67 -3.35
CA LEU A 24 -13.75 17.42 -4.58
C LEU A 24 -13.35 18.76 -5.23
N PRO A 25 -12.04 19.06 -5.39
CA PRO A 25 -11.59 20.38 -5.85
C PRO A 25 -11.89 20.64 -7.34
N HIS A 26 -11.93 19.60 -8.18
CA HIS A 26 -12.09 19.67 -9.64
C HIS A 26 -13.08 18.64 -10.16
N GLU A 27 -13.80 18.96 -11.25
CA GLU A 27 -14.81 18.06 -11.83
C GLU A 27 -14.21 16.75 -12.35
N ILE A 28 -13.03 16.79 -12.96
CA ILE A 28 -12.32 15.61 -13.45
C ILE A 28 -12.07 14.56 -12.35
N ILE A 29 -11.83 15.01 -11.12
CA ILE A 29 -11.65 14.09 -9.97
C ILE A 29 -12.92 13.26 -9.76
N PHE A 30 -14.10 13.85 -9.95
CA PHE A 30 -15.35 13.12 -9.86
C PHE A 30 -15.47 12.07 -10.98
N ASP A 31 -15.12 12.45 -12.21
CA ASP A 31 -15.17 11.53 -13.35
C ASP A 31 -14.23 10.34 -13.15
N ILE A 32 -13.02 10.59 -12.66
CA ILE A 32 -12.04 9.54 -12.31
C ILE A 32 -12.52 8.68 -11.12
N LEU A 33 -13.15 9.28 -10.11
CA LEU A 33 -13.73 8.52 -8.99
C LEU A 33 -14.80 7.53 -9.45
N GLU A 34 -15.63 7.89 -10.44
CA GLU A 34 -16.66 7.01 -10.98
C GLU A 34 -16.10 5.98 -11.98
N HIS A 35 -14.84 6.12 -12.41
CA HIS A 35 -14.24 5.19 -13.36
C HIS A 35 -14.08 3.78 -12.75
N PRO A 36 -14.39 2.70 -13.50
CA PRO A 36 -14.34 1.31 -12.99
C PRO A 36 -13.01 0.92 -12.35
N TYR A 37 -11.89 1.44 -12.86
CA TYR A 37 -10.56 1.16 -12.30
C TYR A 37 -10.42 1.67 -10.87
N LEU A 38 -10.94 2.86 -10.58
CA LEU A 38 -10.88 3.42 -9.23
C LEU A 38 -11.97 2.81 -8.32
N GLN A 39 -13.15 2.51 -8.86
CA GLN A 39 -14.22 1.83 -8.11
C GLN A 39 -13.79 0.44 -7.61
N ARG A 40 -12.86 -0.23 -8.29
CA ARG A 40 -12.24 -1.47 -7.84
C ARG A 40 -11.60 -1.35 -6.46
N LEU A 41 -10.99 -0.19 -6.14
CA LEU A 41 -10.33 0.04 -4.86
C LEU A 41 -11.29 -0.06 -3.65
N ARG A 42 -12.61 0.04 -3.86
CA ARG A 42 -13.62 -0.23 -2.81
C ARG A 42 -13.65 -1.70 -2.37
N ARG A 43 -13.07 -2.60 -3.14
CA ARG A 43 -13.06 -4.03 -2.92
C ARG A 43 -11.66 -4.58 -2.60
N ILE A 44 -10.71 -3.68 -2.34
CA ILE A 44 -9.34 -4.01 -1.91
C ILE A 44 -9.10 -3.40 -0.54
N GLN A 45 -8.88 -4.24 0.45
CA GLN A 45 -8.59 -3.82 1.83
C GLN A 45 -7.25 -3.10 1.90
N GLN A 46 -7.21 -1.98 2.62
CA GLN A 46 -5.97 -1.20 2.82
C GLN A 46 -4.92 -2.03 3.57
N LEU A 47 -5.34 -2.72 4.61
CA LEU A 47 -4.47 -3.48 5.52
C LEU A 47 -4.54 -5.00 5.30
N GLY A 48 -4.94 -5.46 4.13
CA GLY A 48 -4.97 -6.87 3.78
C GLY A 48 -5.67 -7.73 4.83
N LEU A 49 -4.94 -8.67 5.43
CA LEU A 49 -5.45 -9.60 6.44
C LEU A 49 -5.41 -9.07 7.89
N SER A 50 -5.05 -7.81 8.10
CA SER A 50 -4.96 -7.23 9.46
C SER A 50 -6.28 -7.25 10.23
N HIS A 51 -7.43 -7.30 9.54
CA HIS A 51 -8.75 -7.46 10.18
C HIS A 51 -8.87 -8.76 10.99
N LEU A 52 -8.05 -9.76 10.73
CA LEU A 52 -7.99 -10.98 11.55
C LEU A 52 -7.43 -10.73 12.97
N VAL A 53 -6.77 -9.60 13.18
CA VAL A 53 -6.23 -9.16 14.47
C VAL A 53 -6.95 -7.93 14.99
N TYR A 54 -7.18 -6.96 14.12
CA TYR A 54 -7.86 -5.70 14.39
C TYR A 54 -9.22 -5.68 13.70
N PRO A 55 -10.31 -6.11 14.35
CA PRO A 55 -11.60 -6.31 13.68
C PRO A 55 -12.18 -5.06 13.02
N GLY A 56 -11.76 -3.86 13.44
CA GLY A 56 -12.14 -2.60 12.83
C GLY A 56 -11.38 -2.25 11.53
N ALA A 57 -10.28 -2.94 11.24
CA ALA A 57 -9.42 -2.66 10.09
C ALA A 57 -10.02 -3.19 8.76
N ASN A 58 -11.20 -2.67 8.39
CA ASN A 58 -11.96 -3.06 7.19
C ASN A 58 -12.07 -1.93 6.16
N HIS A 59 -11.32 -0.85 6.32
CA HIS A 59 -11.28 0.22 5.33
C HIS A 59 -10.52 -0.23 4.08
N THR A 60 -10.92 0.36 2.96
CA THR A 60 -10.40 -0.02 1.65
C THR A 60 -9.44 1.05 1.13
N ARG A 61 -8.67 0.71 0.10
CA ARG A 61 -7.81 1.65 -0.61
C ARG A 61 -8.58 2.84 -1.18
N PHE A 62 -9.86 2.68 -1.49
CA PHE A 62 -10.72 3.79 -1.92
C PHE A 62 -10.85 4.88 -0.83
N HIS A 63 -10.99 4.50 0.43
CA HIS A 63 -11.01 5.48 1.54
C HIS A 63 -9.67 6.21 1.66
N HIS A 64 -8.57 5.46 1.52
CA HIS A 64 -7.21 5.99 1.60
C HIS A 64 -6.93 7.01 0.49
N VAL A 65 -7.14 6.67 -0.78
CA VAL A 65 -6.84 7.59 -1.88
C VAL A 65 -7.68 8.87 -1.84
N LEU A 66 -8.92 8.79 -1.33
CA LEU A 66 -9.75 9.97 -1.09
C LEU A 66 -9.17 10.88 0.00
N GLY A 67 -8.73 10.29 1.11
CA GLY A 67 -8.10 11.03 2.19
C GLY A 67 -6.77 11.64 1.79
N ALA A 68 -5.93 10.89 1.08
CA ALA A 68 -4.66 11.38 0.57
C ALA A 68 -4.86 12.56 -0.42
N MET A 69 -5.87 12.47 -1.30
CA MET A 69 -6.26 13.57 -2.18
C MET A 69 -6.76 14.80 -1.40
N HIS A 70 -7.54 14.60 -0.35
CA HIS A 70 -7.97 15.68 0.54
C HIS A 70 -6.79 16.41 1.18
N LEU A 71 -5.84 15.67 1.75
CA LEU A 71 -4.62 16.24 2.31
C LEU A 71 -3.77 16.95 1.26
N MET A 72 -3.72 16.42 0.03
CA MET A 72 -3.03 17.05 -1.09
C MET A 72 -3.61 18.44 -1.41
N SER A 73 -4.93 18.56 -1.45
CA SER A 73 -5.58 19.86 -1.67
C SER A 73 -5.24 20.86 -0.57
N GLN A 74 -5.17 20.41 0.69
CA GLN A 74 -4.75 21.26 1.81
C GLN A 74 -3.27 21.66 1.70
N ALA A 75 -2.39 20.73 1.29
CA ALA A 75 -0.97 21.00 1.09
C ALA A 75 -0.72 22.05 -0.01
N VAL A 76 -1.39 21.92 -1.15
CA VAL A 76 -1.34 22.90 -2.25
C VAL A 76 -1.80 24.27 -1.76
N ALA A 77 -2.91 24.33 -1.04
CA ALA A 77 -3.42 25.60 -0.48
C ALA A 77 -2.44 26.21 0.53
N SER A 78 -1.80 25.39 1.39
CA SER A 78 -0.80 25.86 2.35
C SER A 78 0.44 26.45 1.67
N ILE A 79 0.97 25.75 0.65
CA ILE A 79 2.14 26.19 -0.12
C ILE A 79 1.85 27.48 -0.89
N ARG A 80 0.65 27.62 -1.49
CA ARG A 80 0.21 28.87 -2.16
C ARG A 80 0.14 30.04 -1.19
N ARG A 81 -0.39 29.85 0.03
CA ARG A 81 -0.44 30.92 1.07
C ARG A 81 0.96 31.42 1.45
N LYS A 82 1.99 30.63 1.24
CA LYS A 82 3.40 30.99 1.49
C LYS A 82 4.07 31.69 0.32
N GLY A 83 3.32 31.98 -0.75
CA GLY A 83 3.79 32.74 -1.90
C GLY A 83 4.36 31.89 -3.04
N HIS A 84 4.30 30.57 -2.96
CA HIS A 84 4.71 29.70 -4.07
C HIS A 84 3.56 29.57 -5.08
N SER A 85 3.80 29.93 -6.32
CA SER A 85 2.81 29.77 -7.38
C SER A 85 2.64 28.28 -7.73
N ILE A 86 1.42 27.80 -7.76
CA ILE A 86 1.03 26.50 -8.30
C ILE A 86 -0.17 26.78 -9.22
N SER A 87 -0.05 26.45 -10.51
CA SER A 87 -1.14 26.67 -11.46
C SER A 87 -2.35 25.79 -11.16
N GLU A 88 -3.52 26.07 -11.77
CA GLU A 88 -4.69 25.20 -11.64
C GLU A 88 -4.46 23.83 -12.30
N GLU A 89 -3.70 23.79 -13.39
CA GLU A 89 -3.31 22.54 -14.07
C GLU A 89 -2.40 21.70 -13.19
N GLU A 90 -1.39 22.30 -12.55
CA GLU A 90 -0.52 21.62 -11.61
C GLU A 90 -1.29 21.09 -10.38
N GLU A 91 -2.26 21.86 -9.87
CA GLU A 91 -3.11 21.42 -8.76
C GLU A 91 -3.97 20.22 -9.18
N ARG A 92 -4.65 20.29 -10.35
CA ARG A 92 -5.42 19.15 -10.86
C ARG A 92 -4.54 17.92 -11.03
N ALA A 93 -3.39 18.09 -11.67
CA ALA A 93 -2.49 16.98 -11.96
C ALA A 93 -1.92 16.33 -10.68
N VAL A 94 -1.51 17.11 -9.67
CA VAL A 94 -0.97 16.52 -8.42
C VAL A 94 -2.08 15.86 -7.58
N CYS A 95 -3.31 16.40 -7.60
CA CYS A 95 -4.47 15.77 -6.98
C CYS A 95 -4.85 14.46 -7.68
N LEU A 96 -4.75 14.40 -9.01
CA LEU A 96 -4.96 13.15 -9.78
C LEU A 96 -3.81 12.16 -9.53
N ALA A 97 -2.57 12.62 -9.47
CA ALA A 97 -1.42 11.75 -9.21
C ALA A 97 -1.54 11.04 -7.85
N ILE A 98 -1.91 11.77 -6.78
CA ILE A 98 -2.10 11.15 -5.46
C ILE A 98 -3.40 10.32 -5.40
N LEU A 99 -4.47 10.68 -6.11
CA LEU A 99 -5.69 9.88 -6.17
C LEU A 99 -5.44 8.51 -6.83
N LEU A 100 -4.54 8.46 -7.80
CA LEU A 100 -4.23 7.28 -8.61
C LEU A 100 -2.97 6.53 -8.19
N HIS A 101 -2.21 7.02 -7.19
CA HIS A 101 -0.91 6.42 -6.84
C HIS A 101 -1.02 4.94 -6.46
N ASP A 102 -2.11 4.54 -5.83
CA ASP A 102 -2.38 3.19 -5.32
C ASP A 102 -3.25 2.33 -6.25
N ILE A 103 -3.63 2.83 -7.45
CA ILE A 103 -4.53 2.11 -8.36
C ILE A 103 -3.96 0.78 -8.87
N GLY A 104 -2.64 0.65 -8.86
CA GLY A 104 -1.90 -0.56 -9.26
C GLY A 104 -1.81 -1.65 -8.21
N HIS A 105 -2.34 -1.44 -7.01
CA HIS A 105 -2.36 -2.51 -6.02
C HIS A 105 -3.30 -3.65 -6.39
N GLY A 106 -2.83 -4.89 -6.22
CA GLY A 106 -3.63 -6.11 -6.35
C GLY A 106 -4.39 -6.47 -5.06
N PRO A 107 -5.15 -7.57 -5.08
CA PRO A 107 -5.81 -8.13 -3.90
C PRO A 107 -4.81 -8.33 -2.75
N PHE A 108 -5.24 -8.05 -1.52
CA PHE A 108 -4.42 -8.16 -0.30
C PHE A 108 -3.09 -7.40 -0.37
N SER A 109 -3.00 -6.42 -1.25
CA SER A 109 -1.86 -5.50 -1.34
C SER A 109 -0.51 -6.22 -1.47
N HIS A 110 0.44 -5.91 -0.60
CA HIS A 110 1.80 -6.44 -0.66
C HIS A 110 1.92 -7.96 -0.50
N ALA A 111 0.95 -8.62 0.14
CA ALA A 111 1.00 -10.07 0.33
C ALA A 111 1.06 -10.84 -1.00
N LEU A 112 0.47 -10.30 -2.08
CA LEU A 112 0.38 -10.96 -3.38
C LEU A 112 1.08 -10.23 -4.53
N GLU A 113 1.76 -9.15 -4.25
CA GLU A 113 2.39 -8.29 -5.27
C GLU A 113 3.37 -9.06 -6.17
N TYR A 114 4.08 -10.05 -5.61
CA TYR A 114 5.06 -10.83 -6.36
C TYR A 114 4.59 -12.26 -6.74
N ASP A 115 3.45 -12.69 -6.23
CA ASP A 115 2.95 -14.05 -6.47
C ASP A 115 1.89 -14.11 -7.59
N ILE A 116 1.08 -13.06 -7.73
CA ILE A 116 0.12 -12.92 -8.85
C ILE A 116 0.86 -12.41 -10.08
N VAL A 117 1.71 -11.40 -9.93
CA VAL A 117 2.46 -10.75 -11.00
C VAL A 117 3.95 -10.80 -10.68
N CYS A 118 4.75 -11.37 -11.57
CA CYS A 118 6.16 -11.61 -11.32
C CYS A 118 7.02 -10.36 -11.59
N GLY A 119 7.58 -9.76 -10.54
CA GLY A 119 8.59 -8.71 -10.66
C GLY A 119 8.08 -7.37 -11.19
N VAL A 120 6.79 -7.07 -11.04
CA VAL A 120 6.21 -5.78 -11.39
C VAL A 120 5.67 -5.12 -10.12
N SER A 121 6.17 -3.94 -9.79
CA SER A 121 5.70 -3.23 -8.60
C SER A 121 4.33 -2.57 -8.82
N HIS A 122 3.60 -2.33 -7.74
CA HIS A 122 2.33 -1.63 -7.83
C HIS A 122 2.46 -0.21 -8.39
N GLU A 123 3.59 0.46 -8.19
CA GLU A 123 3.84 1.78 -8.79
C GLU A 123 3.97 1.69 -10.32
N GLN A 124 4.62 0.63 -10.84
CA GLN A 124 4.69 0.39 -12.29
C GLN A 124 3.31 0.10 -12.86
N ILE A 125 2.50 -0.71 -12.16
CA ILE A 125 1.12 -1.00 -12.58
C ILE A 125 0.25 0.26 -12.49
N SER A 126 0.41 1.10 -11.45
CA SER A 126 -0.25 2.41 -11.36
C SER A 126 0.09 3.29 -12.56
N ALA A 127 1.36 3.31 -12.97
CA ALA A 127 1.76 4.08 -14.16
C ALA A 127 1.09 3.57 -15.45
N PHE A 128 0.90 2.26 -15.61
CA PHE A 128 0.14 1.70 -16.75
C PHE A 128 -1.33 2.15 -16.73
N PHE A 129 -2.00 2.10 -15.57
CA PHE A 129 -3.37 2.59 -15.43
C PHE A 129 -3.49 4.09 -15.74
N ILE A 130 -2.59 4.91 -15.20
CA ILE A 130 -2.61 6.36 -15.43
C ILE A 130 -2.35 6.65 -16.92
N ALA A 131 -1.46 5.92 -17.57
CA ALA A 131 -1.18 6.06 -19.00
C ALA A 131 -2.41 5.70 -19.86
N GLU A 132 -3.12 4.61 -19.54
CA GLU A 132 -4.36 4.24 -20.22
C GLU A 132 -5.45 5.29 -20.02
N LEU A 133 -5.67 5.74 -18.78
CA LEU A 133 -6.61 6.80 -18.46
C LEU A 133 -6.27 8.13 -19.16
N SER A 134 -4.98 8.43 -19.38
CA SER A 134 -4.57 9.66 -20.08
C SER A 134 -5.03 9.70 -21.55
N VAL A 135 -5.23 8.55 -22.18
CA VAL A 135 -5.79 8.47 -23.53
C VAL A 135 -7.26 8.90 -23.55
N GLU A 136 -8.01 8.60 -22.48
CA GLU A 136 -9.44 8.94 -22.37
C GLU A 136 -9.65 10.36 -21.85
N TYR A 137 -8.88 10.79 -20.84
CA TYR A 137 -9.09 12.06 -20.12
C TYR A 137 -8.10 13.18 -20.48
N GLY A 138 -7.11 12.91 -21.35
CA GLY A 138 -6.25 13.92 -21.97
C GLY A 138 -5.15 14.49 -21.07
N GLU A 139 -4.85 15.79 -21.25
CA GLU A 139 -3.64 16.44 -20.76
C GLU A 139 -3.49 16.46 -19.23
N ASP A 140 -4.58 16.56 -18.48
CA ASP A 140 -4.52 16.57 -17.01
C ASP A 140 -3.97 15.26 -16.47
N LEU A 141 -4.36 14.11 -17.05
CA LEU A 141 -3.82 12.79 -16.68
C LEU A 141 -2.40 12.57 -17.21
N ALA A 142 -2.08 13.11 -18.37
CA ALA A 142 -0.72 13.05 -18.90
C ALA A 142 0.25 13.81 -17.98
N LEU A 143 -0.11 15.00 -17.50
CA LEU A 143 0.68 15.75 -16.53
C LEU A 143 0.76 15.02 -15.17
N ALA A 144 -0.35 14.43 -14.72
CA ALA A 144 -0.36 13.62 -13.50
C ALA A 144 0.63 12.44 -13.58
N LEU A 145 0.74 11.77 -14.73
CA LEU A 145 1.71 10.69 -14.96
C LEU A 145 3.15 11.19 -14.89
N VAL A 146 3.44 12.35 -15.49
CA VAL A 146 4.78 12.96 -15.45
C VAL A 146 5.17 13.34 -14.02
N ILE A 147 4.23 13.90 -13.24
CA ILE A 147 4.45 14.20 -11.80
C ILE A 147 4.64 12.89 -11.01
N PHE A 148 3.80 11.88 -11.23
CA PHE A 148 3.88 10.59 -10.56
C PHE A 148 5.23 9.90 -10.78
N LYS A 149 5.76 9.95 -12.00
CA LYS A 149 7.07 9.38 -12.37
C LYS A 149 8.29 10.20 -11.94
N ASN A 150 8.08 11.35 -11.27
CA ASN A 150 9.16 12.29 -10.91
C ASN A 150 9.92 12.84 -12.14
N GLU A 151 9.24 13.04 -13.24
CA GLU A 151 9.81 13.55 -14.49
C GLU A 151 9.45 15.04 -14.74
N TYR A 152 8.64 15.64 -13.84
CA TYR A 152 8.25 17.03 -13.94
C TYR A 152 9.33 17.96 -13.39
N HIS A 153 9.52 19.13 -14.03
CA HIS A 153 10.58 20.09 -13.70
C HIS A 153 10.49 20.74 -12.31
N ARG A 154 9.39 20.50 -11.57
CA ARG A 154 9.17 20.97 -10.18
C ARG A 154 9.08 19.77 -9.24
N PRO A 155 10.22 19.30 -8.71
CA PRO A 155 10.30 18.04 -7.92
C PRO A 155 9.39 18.02 -6.70
N PHE A 156 9.12 19.18 -6.05
CA PHE A 156 8.29 19.22 -4.85
C PHE A 156 6.86 18.68 -5.10
N LEU A 157 6.31 18.77 -6.32
CA LEU A 157 5.00 18.20 -6.64
C LEU A 157 5.00 16.68 -6.55
N HIS A 158 6.05 16.03 -7.08
CA HIS A 158 6.24 14.59 -6.85
C HIS A 158 6.49 14.27 -5.39
N GLN A 159 7.28 15.08 -4.69
CA GLN A 159 7.60 14.87 -3.27
C GLN A 159 6.37 14.96 -2.36
N LEU A 160 5.32 15.67 -2.76
CA LEU A 160 4.03 15.65 -2.09
C LEU A 160 3.29 14.32 -2.29
N VAL A 161 3.52 13.62 -3.41
CA VAL A 161 2.93 12.29 -3.70
C VAL A 161 3.76 11.17 -3.08
N SER A 162 5.09 11.24 -3.22
CA SER A 162 6.01 10.18 -2.77
C SER A 162 7.31 10.76 -2.23
N SER A 163 7.48 10.74 -0.91
CA SER A 163 8.69 11.17 -0.21
C SER A 163 8.79 10.52 1.18
N GLN A 164 9.64 11.04 2.07
CA GLN A 164 9.67 10.57 3.48
C GLN A 164 8.50 11.14 4.30
N LEU A 165 7.95 12.28 3.89
CA LEU A 165 6.80 12.93 4.49
C LEU A 165 5.93 13.47 3.37
N ASP A 166 4.96 12.70 2.92
CA ASP A 166 4.05 12.93 1.81
C ASP A 166 2.59 12.74 2.24
N MET A 167 1.66 13.05 1.34
CA MET A 167 0.23 12.99 1.64
C MET A 167 -0.29 11.56 1.74
N ASP A 168 0.33 10.59 1.07
CA ASP A 168 0.10 9.17 1.23
C ASP A 168 0.33 8.75 2.69
N ARG A 169 1.54 8.99 3.21
CA ARG A 169 1.93 8.63 4.59
C ARG A 169 1.11 9.34 5.64
N LEU A 170 0.78 10.61 5.43
CA LEU A 170 -0.04 11.36 6.36
C LEU A 170 -1.46 10.81 6.44
N ASP A 171 -2.04 10.36 5.33
CA ASP A 171 -3.36 9.73 5.36
C ASP A 171 -3.31 8.36 6.01
N TYR A 172 -2.47 7.44 5.48
CA TYR A 172 -2.56 6.06 5.96
C TYR A 172 -2.23 5.93 7.45
N LEU A 173 -1.29 6.70 8.00
CA LEU A 173 -1.00 6.63 9.43
C LEU A 173 -2.22 7.01 10.28
N ASN A 174 -2.89 8.11 9.97
CA ASN A 174 -4.09 8.51 10.69
C ASN A 174 -5.26 7.54 10.47
N ARG A 175 -5.46 7.12 9.24
CA ARG A 175 -6.57 6.24 8.85
C ARG A 175 -6.41 4.84 9.43
N ASP A 176 -5.23 4.25 9.30
CA ASP A 176 -4.93 2.93 9.85
C ASP A 176 -4.98 2.92 11.37
N SER A 177 -4.51 4.00 12.03
CA SER A 177 -4.65 4.22 13.45
C SER A 177 -6.13 4.22 13.86
N PHE A 178 -6.95 5.00 13.16
CA PHE A 178 -8.39 5.09 13.43
C PHE A 178 -9.08 3.73 13.31
N TYR A 179 -8.88 3.02 12.20
CA TYR A 179 -9.58 1.76 11.94
C TYR A 179 -9.01 0.56 12.70
N SER A 180 -7.73 0.54 13.01
CA SER A 180 -7.13 -0.50 13.85
C SER A 180 -7.40 -0.28 15.35
N GLY A 181 -7.69 0.96 15.76
CA GLY A 181 -7.80 1.36 17.16
C GLY A 181 -6.44 1.51 17.85
N VAL A 182 -5.34 1.57 17.09
CA VAL A 182 -3.96 1.73 17.61
C VAL A 182 -3.62 3.20 17.65
N SER A 183 -3.71 3.83 18.82
CA SER A 183 -3.57 5.29 19.01
C SER A 183 -2.17 5.84 18.77
N GLU A 184 -1.16 4.99 18.73
CA GLU A 184 0.23 5.36 18.48
C GLU A 184 0.44 5.93 17.06
N GLY A 185 -0.45 5.60 16.12
CA GLY A 185 -0.43 6.13 14.75
C GLY A 185 -1.03 7.53 14.60
N VAL A 186 -1.66 8.09 15.63
CA VAL A 186 -2.26 9.44 15.57
C VAL A 186 -1.18 10.50 15.44
N ILE A 187 -1.21 11.24 14.34
CA ILE A 187 -0.29 12.32 14.00
C ILE A 187 -1.05 13.64 13.77
N GLY A 188 -0.35 14.75 13.95
CA GLY A 188 -0.91 16.08 13.64
C GLY A 188 -0.73 16.45 12.16
N SER A 189 -1.44 15.78 11.25
CA SER A 189 -1.31 16.01 9.80
C SER A 189 -1.59 17.45 9.39
N GLU A 190 -2.61 18.10 9.94
CA GLU A 190 -2.90 19.51 9.67
C GLU A 190 -1.71 20.42 10.01
N ARG A 191 -1.09 20.20 11.18
CA ARG A 191 0.09 20.96 11.57
C ARG A 191 1.28 20.70 10.67
N LEU A 192 1.51 19.43 10.26
CA LEU A 192 2.58 19.08 9.32
C LEU A 192 2.37 19.76 7.98
N ILE A 193 1.15 19.77 7.44
CA ILE A 193 0.79 20.46 6.21
C ILE A 193 1.02 21.97 6.31
N GLU A 194 0.65 22.60 7.43
CA GLU A 194 0.92 24.02 7.65
C GLU A 194 2.43 24.35 7.75
N MET A 195 3.26 23.35 8.06
CA MET A 195 4.73 23.54 8.10
C MET A 195 5.41 23.26 6.76
N LEU A 196 4.71 22.69 5.76
CA LEU A 196 5.28 22.49 4.42
C LEU A 196 5.68 23.82 3.79
N ASN A 197 6.81 23.83 3.11
CA ASN A 197 7.31 24.95 2.34
C ASN A 197 8.12 24.42 1.13
N VAL A 198 8.51 25.30 0.23
CA VAL A 198 9.35 24.98 -0.92
C VAL A 198 10.61 25.82 -0.89
N HIS A 199 11.77 25.21 -1.08
CA HIS A 199 13.04 25.88 -1.20
C HIS A 199 13.84 25.25 -2.34
N ASP A 200 14.33 26.08 -3.27
CA ASP A 200 15.05 25.63 -4.48
C ASP A 200 14.34 24.49 -5.23
N GLY A 201 13.01 24.61 -5.37
CA GLY A 201 12.19 23.63 -6.08
C GLY A 201 11.90 22.33 -5.33
N ASN A 202 12.41 22.16 -4.12
CA ASN A 202 12.22 20.97 -3.29
C ASN A 202 11.28 21.24 -2.10
N LEU A 203 10.59 20.20 -1.66
CA LEU A 203 9.75 20.23 -0.47
C LEU A 203 10.62 20.29 0.78
N VAL A 204 10.31 21.23 1.67
CA VAL A 204 10.97 21.39 2.96
C VAL A 204 9.92 21.65 4.05
N LEU A 205 10.30 21.51 5.32
CA LEU A 205 9.45 21.87 6.45
C LEU A 205 10.06 23.02 7.24
N GLU A 206 9.24 23.95 7.70
CA GLU A 206 9.69 25.01 8.58
C GLU A 206 10.16 24.44 9.94
N GLU A 207 11.30 24.91 10.43
CA GLU A 207 11.95 24.42 11.67
C GLU A 207 10.99 24.38 12.88
N LYS A 208 10.02 25.31 12.97
CA LYS A 208 9.00 25.30 14.04
C LYS A 208 8.09 24.08 14.05
N GLY A 209 8.14 23.23 12.99
CA GLY A 209 7.42 21.96 12.86
C GLY A 209 8.18 20.74 13.37
N ILE A 210 9.41 20.89 13.84
CA ILE A 210 10.34 19.77 14.13
C ILE A 210 9.73 18.69 15.03
N TYR A 211 9.09 19.05 16.14
CA TYR A 211 8.48 18.08 17.06
C TYR A 211 7.29 17.32 16.45
N SER A 212 6.60 17.92 15.46
CA SER A 212 5.54 17.21 14.72
C SER A 212 6.12 16.19 13.77
N VAL A 213 7.26 16.49 13.15
CA VAL A 213 8.00 15.55 12.28
C VAL A 213 8.59 14.41 13.10
N GLU A 214 9.18 14.68 14.24
CA GLU A 214 9.67 13.64 15.16
C GLU A 214 8.56 12.69 15.59
N LYS A 215 7.41 13.24 16.00
CA LYS A 215 6.24 12.44 16.35
C LYS A 215 5.77 11.59 15.17
N PHE A 216 5.76 12.12 13.96
CA PHE A 216 5.40 11.40 12.74
C PHE A 216 6.32 10.19 12.51
N ILE A 217 7.64 10.34 12.63
CA ILE A 217 8.60 9.25 12.44
C ILE A 217 8.42 8.16 13.51
N VAL A 218 8.20 8.58 14.77
CA VAL A 218 7.95 7.65 15.88
C VAL A 218 6.64 6.90 15.66
N ALA A 219 5.55 7.61 15.32
CA ALA A 219 4.24 7.01 15.05
C ALA A 219 4.33 5.97 13.91
N ARG A 220 5.02 6.31 12.81
CA ARG A 220 5.28 5.40 11.69
C ARG A 220 5.96 4.12 12.16
N ARG A 221 7.04 4.22 12.97
CA ARG A 221 7.74 3.05 13.50
C ARG A 221 6.85 2.17 14.36
N LEU A 222 6.03 2.78 15.22
CA LEU A 222 5.14 2.03 16.10
C LEU A 222 4.05 1.32 15.32
N MET A 223 3.42 1.98 14.34
CA MET A 223 2.44 1.35 13.46
C MET A 223 3.02 0.17 12.69
N TYR A 224 4.27 0.28 12.21
CA TYR A 224 4.91 -0.84 11.52
C TYR A 224 4.99 -2.08 12.41
N TRP A 225 5.45 -1.95 13.66
CA TRP A 225 5.60 -3.11 14.54
C TRP A 225 4.30 -3.60 15.16
N GLN A 226 3.37 -2.70 15.43
CA GLN A 226 2.11 -3.08 16.05
C GLN A 226 1.07 -3.56 15.05
N VAL A 227 0.99 -2.96 13.87
CA VAL A 227 -0.07 -3.23 12.88
C VAL A 227 0.48 -3.98 11.67
N TYR A 228 1.38 -3.37 10.89
CA TYR A 228 1.77 -3.90 9.57
C TYR A 228 2.61 -5.18 9.67
N LEU A 229 3.49 -5.27 10.66
CA LEU A 229 4.33 -6.43 10.92
C LEU A 229 3.86 -7.22 12.17
N HIS A 230 2.56 -7.13 12.51
CA HIS A 230 2.02 -7.91 13.60
C HIS A 230 2.12 -9.42 13.28
N LYS A 231 2.74 -10.18 14.18
CA LYS A 231 3.09 -11.60 13.95
C LYS A 231 1.95 -12.45 13.39
N THR A 232 0.71 -12.25 13.87
CA THR A 232 -0.46 -13.03 13.42
C THR A 232 -0.90 -12.61 12.02
N VAL A 233 -0.75 -11.32 11.66
CA VAL A 233 -1.00 -10.83 10.30
C VAL A 233 0.00 -11.44 9.35
N VAL A 234 1.28 -11.39 9.67
CA VAL A 234 2.37 -12.01 8.89
C VAL A 234 2.11 -13.50 8.67
N ALA A 235 1.71 -14.24 9.71
CA ALA A 235 1.39 -15.66 9.54
C ALA A 235 0.24 -15.89 8.55
N ALA A 236 -0.82 -15.08 8.62
CA ALA A 236 -1.96 -15.19 7.71
C ALA A 236 -1.57 -14.82 6.26
N GLU A 237 -0.77 -13.77 6.08
CA GLU A 237 -0.27 -13.34 4.76
C GLU A 237 0.58 -14.43 4.11
N PHE A 238 1.53 -15.02 4.84
CA PHE A 238 2.34 -16.11 4.31
C PHE A 238 1.52 -17.36 4.01
N MET A 239 0.51 -17.72 4.84
CA MET A 239 -0.41 -18.80 4.51
C MET A 239 -1.16 -18.51 3.20
N LEU A 240 -1.60 -17.28 2.97
CA LEU A 240 -2.26 -16.86 1.75
C LEU A 240 -1.32 -16.96 0.54
N ILE A 241 -0.09 -16.46 0.66
CA ILE A 241 0.95 -16.53 -0.35
C ILE A 241 1.17 -18.00 -0.77
N HIS A 242 1.37 -18.88 0.20
CA HIS A 242 1.60 -20.31 -0.07
C HIS A 242 0.37 -21.00 -0.65
N ALA A 243 -0.86 -20.62 -0.23
CA ALA A 243 -2.07 -21.14 -0.84
C ALA A 243 -2.19 -20.77 -2.32
N LEU A 244 -1.85 -19.53 -2.69
CA LEU A 244 -1.87 -19.10 -4.10
C LEU A 244 -0.74 -19.73 -4.93
N ARG A 245 0.45 -19.85 -4.37
CA ARG A 245 1.55 -20.58 -5.03
C ARG A 245 1.13 -22.02 -5.33
N ARG A 246 0.55 -22.72 -4.34
CA ARG A 246 0.06 -24.09 -4.54
C ARG A 246 -1.05 -24.14 -5.58
N ALA A 247 -2.01 -23.24 -5.52
CA ALA A 247 -3.08 -23.14 -6.51
C ALA A 247 -2.52 -22.95 -7.94
N LYS A 248 -1.54 -22.06 -8.10
CA LYS A 248 -0.87 -21.80 -9.39
C LYS A 248 -0.15 -23.04 -9.91
N GLU A 249 0.57 -23.77 -9.06
CA GLU A 249 1.22 -25.03 -9.42
C GLU A 249 0.20 -26.08 -9.88
N LEU A 250 -0.89 -26.25 -9.12
CA LEU A 250 -1.94 -27.22 -9.44
C LEU A 250 -2.62 -26.90 -10.77
N VAL A 251 -2.97 -25.64 -11.01
CA VAL A 251 -3.58 -25.19 -12.27
C VAL A 251 -2.63 -25.42 -13.44
N LYS A 252 -1.35 -25.07 -13.32
CA LYS A 252 -0.32 -25.32 -14.34
C LYS A 252 -0.09 -26.82 -14.56
N GLY A 253 -0.27 -27.64 -13.52
CA GLY A 253 -0.23 -29.10 -13.58
C GLY A 253 -1.49 -29.73 -14.19
N GLY A 254 -2.47 -28.92 -14.62
CA GLY A 254 -3.70 -29.38 -15.26
C GLY A 254 -4.84 -29.71 -14.30
N MET A 255 -4.71 -29.43 -12.98
CA MET A 255 -5.81 -29.59 -12.04
C MET A 255 -6.78 -28.42 -12.15
N PRO A 256 -8.06 -28.63 -12.46
CA PRO A 256 -9.04 -27.55 -12.49
C PRO A 256 -9.35 -27.08 -11.06
N LEU A 257 -9.16 -25.77 -10.81
CA LEU A 257 -9.56 -25.12 -9.56
C LEU A 257 -10.62 -24.08 -9.86
N PHE A 258 -11.51 -23.85 -8.89
CA PHE A 258 -12.46 -22.75 -8.95
C PHE A 258 -11.71 -21.42 -8.91
N ALA A 259 -11.97 -20.56 -9.88
CA ALA A 259 -11.44 -19.20 -9.94
C ALA A 259 -12.35 -18.31 -10.79
N SER A 260 -12.37 -17.00 -10.53
CA SER A 260 -12.93 -16.06 -11.49
C SER A 260 -12.12 -16.07 -12.79
N PRO A 261 -12.68 -15.62 -13.92
CA PRO A 261 -11.92 -15.58 -15.18
C PRO A 261 -10.59 -14.83 -15.07
N SER A 262 -10.57 -13.73 -14.33
CA SER A 262 -9.35 -12.93 -14.14
C SER A 262 -8.35 -13.62 -13.20
N LEU A 263 -8.80 -14.24 -12.12
CA LEU A 263 -7.91 -15.00 -11.26
C LEU A 263 -7.32 -16.20 -12.01
N ASN A 264 -8.13 -16.92 -12.77
CA ASN A 264 -7.66 -18.06 -13.58
C ASN A 264 -6.60 -17.64 -14.62
N PHE A 265 -6.76 -16.45 -15.21
CA PHE A 265 -5.76 -15.89 -16.12
C PHE A 265 -4.38 -15.79 -15.46
N PHE A 266 -4.28 -15.30 -14.23
CA PHE A 266 -3.02 -15.17 -13.49
C PHE A 266 -2.53 -16.50 -12.86
N LEU A 267 -3.42 -17.45 -12.56
CA LEU A 267 -3.02 -18.77 -12.06
C LEU A 267 -2.44 -19.66 -13.17
N SER A 268 -2.91 -19.51 -14.40
CA SER A 268 -2.52 -20.38 -15.52
C SER A 268 -1.17 -20.03 -16.15
N GLN A 269 -0.62 -18.83 -15.88
CA GLN A 269 0.59 -18.33 -16.53
C GLN A 269 1.40 -17.40 -15.64
N ASP A 270 2.67 -17.16 -15.99
CA ASP A 270 3.52 -16.20 -15.31
C ASP A 270 3.46 -14.87 -16.07
N ILE A 271 2.94 -13.85 -15.42
CA ILE A 271 2.82 -12.50 -15.96
C ILE A 271 3.90 -11.61 -15.35
N GLY A 272 4.65 -10.90 -16.19
CA GLY A 272 5.67 -9.93 -15.80
C GLY A 272 5.55 -8.63 -16.60
N THR A 273 6.50 -7.70 -16.43
CA THR A 273 6.47 -6.35 -17.01
C THR A 273 6.21 -6.34 -18.52
N THR A 274 6.89 -7.17 -19.26
CA THR A 274 6.74 -7.24 -20.73
C THR A 274 5.33 -7.62 -21.17
N HIS A 275 4.62 -8.40 -20.38
CA HIS A 275 3.23 -8.75 -20.69
C HIS A 275 2.29 -7.54 -20.52
N PHE A 276 2.50 -6.70 -19.48
CA PHE A 276 1.75 -5.45 -19.32
C PHE A 276 2.00 -4.45 -20.45
N GLU A 277 3.23 -4.43 -20.99
CA GLU A 277 3.61 -3.52 -22.09
C GLU A 277 3.05 -3.96 -23.45
N GLN A 278 2.92 -5.29 -23.67
CA GLN A 278 2.63 -5.83 -24.98
C GLN A 278 1.20 -6.30 -25.17
N ASP A 279 0.49 -6.63 -24.06
CA ASP A 279 -0.87 -7.17 -24.10
C ASP A 279 -1.83 -6.36 -23.21
N PRO A 280 -2.69 -5.51 -23.82
CA PRO A 280 -3.69 -4.75 -23.06
C PRO A 280 -4.66 -5.63 -22.24
N MET A 281 -4.82 -6.92 -22.62
CA MET A 281 -5.67 -7.83 -21.86
C MET A 281 -5.13 -8.11 -20.45
N VAL A 282 -3.83 -8.00 -20.24
CA VAL A 282 -3.20 -8.18 -18.92
C VAL A 282 -3.70 -7.12 -17.95
N LEU A 283 -3.66 -5.83 -18.35
CA LEU A 283 -4.16 -4.73 -17.52
C LEU A 283 -5.67 -4.85 -17.31
N THR A 284 -6.42 -5.25 -18.34
CA THR A 284 -7.87 -5.50 -18.26
C THR A 284 -8.21 -6.60 -17.24
N HIS A 285 -7.49 -7.72 -17.24
CA HIS A 285 -7.68 -8.78 -16.24
C HIS A 285 -7.26 -8.32 -14.85
N PHE A 286 -6.15 -7.58 -14.73
CA PHE A 286 -5.70 -7.04 -13.46
C PHE A 286 -6.71 -6.05 -12.86
N ALA A 287 -7.31 -5.20 -13.70
CA ALA A 287 -8.36 -4.25 -13.31
C ALA A 287 -9.65 -4.91 -12.78
N ARG A 288 -9.84 -6.20 -13.04
CA ARG A 288 -11.00 -6.97 -12.56
C ARG A 288 -10.71 -7.79 -11.31
N LEU A 289 -9.45 -7.87 -10.88
CA LEU A 289 -9.06 -8.59 -9.67
C LEU A 289 -9.25 -7.74 -8.43
N ASP A 290 -9.87 -8.33 -7.42
CA ASP A 290 -9.98 -7.76 -6.07
C ASP A 290 -9.98 -8.84 -4.98
N ASP A 291 -10.11 -8.45 -3.72
CA ASP A 291 -10.05 -9.38 -2.58
C ASP A 291 -11.15 -10.44 -2.62
N TYR A 292 -12.30 -10.14 -3.23
CA TYR A 292 -13.40 -11.10 -3.32
C TYR A 292 -13.11 -12.27 -4.25
N ASP A 293 -12.29 -12.08 -5.30
CA ASP A 293 -11.83 -13.17 -6.17
C ASP A 293 -11.05 -14.20 -5.36
N ILE A 294 -10.14 -13.72 -4.51
CA ILE A 294 -9.27 -14.56 -3.68
C ILE A 294 -10.08 -15.23 -2.56
N TRP A 295 -10.91 -14.46 -1.82
CA TRP A 295 -11.76 -15.04 -0.78
C TRP A 295 -12.76 -16.05 -1.33
N GLY A 296 -13.36 -15.78 -2.50
CA GLY A 296 -14.23 -16.71 -3.18
C GLY A 296 -13.53 -18.02 -3.50
N ALA A 297 -12.31 -17.93 -4.05
CA ALA A 297 -11.48 -19.08 -4.38
C ALA A 297 -11.08 -19.88 -3.13
N ILE A 298 -10.54 -19.23 -2.10
CA ILE A 298 -10.11 -19.85 -0.83
C ILE A 298 -11.26 -20.61 -0.16
N LYS A 299 -12.48 -20.05 -0.16
CA LYS A 299 -13.68 -20.70 0.40
C LYS A 299 -14.04 -21.99 -0.33
N VAL A 300 -13.73 -22.12 -1.61
CA VAL A 300 -13.93 -23.36 -2.38
C VAL A 300 -12.72 -24.29 -2.23
N TRP A 301 -11.51 -23.75 -2.28
CA TRP A 301 -10.28 -24.52 -2.21
C TRP A 301 -10.05 -25.23 -0.86
N GLN A 302 -10.69 -24.81 0.21
CA GLN A 302 -10.66 -25.55 1.49
C GLN A 302 -11.20 -26.98 1.37
N PHE A 303 -11.92 -27.29 0.29
CA PHE A 303 -12.45 -28.61 -0.03
C PHE A 303 -11.73 -29.26 -1.23
N ALA A 304 -10.61 -28.70 -1.68
CA ALA A 304 -9.83 -29.28 -2.77
C ALA A 304 -9.25 -30.65 -2.38
N PRO A 305 -9.06 -31.56 -3.35
CA PRO A 305 -8.45 -32.86 -3.09
C PRO A 305 -6.98 -32.77 -2.69
N ASP A 306 -6.31 -31.66 -3.00
CA ASP A 306 -4.94 -31.39 -2.58
C ASP A 306 -4.90 -31.00 -1.11
N TYR A 307 -4.22 -31.82 -0.30
CA TYR A 307 -4.14 -31.65 1.15
C TYR A 307 -3.52 -30.31 1.58
N ILE A 308 -2.47 -29.88 0.86
CA ILE A 308 -1.74 -28.65 1.17
C ILE A 308 -2.66 -27.44 0.97
N LEU A 309 -3.26 -27.33 -0.21
CA LEU A 309 -4.18 -26.25 -0.55
C LEU A 309 -5.37 -26.20 0.40
N ALA A 310 -5.99 -27.36 0.64
CA ALA A 310 -7.15 -27.48 1.52
C ALA A 310 -6.82 -27.05 2.96
N THR A 311 -5.67 -27.46 3.50
CA THR A 311 -5.24 -27.12 4.86
C THR A 311 -4.97 -25.62 5.01
N LEU A 312 -4.22 -25.01 4.09
CA LEU A 312 -3.94 -23.58 4.13
C LEU A 312 -5.21 -22.75 4.03
N CYS A 313 -6.09 -23.09 3.08
CA CYS A 313 -7.35 -22.38 2.86
C CYS A 313 -8.31 -22.55 4.04
N SER A 314 -8.46 -23.75 4.58
CA SER A 314 -9.27 -24.00 5.77
C SER A 314 -8.74 -23.23 6.98
N GLY A 315 -7.43 -23.18 7.15
CA GLY A 315 -6.75 -22.41 8.18
C GLY A 315 -7.09 -20.92 8.11
N LEU A 316 -7.07 -20.33 6.91
CA LEU A 316 -7.45 -18.93 6.70
C LEU A 316 -8.92 -18.67 6.96
N VAL A 317 -9.83 -19.48 6.37
CA VAL A 317 -11.29 -19.31 6.50
C VAL A 317 -11.74 -19.42 7.96
N ASN A 318 -11.18 -20.37 8.70
CA ASN A 318 -11.57 -20.67 10.08
C ASN A 318 -10.68 -19.95 11.11
N ARG A 319 -9.77 -19.08 10.67
CA ARG A 319 -8.79 -18.38 11.51
C ARG A 319 -7.94 -19.33 12.38
N GLN A 320 -7.63 -20.52 11.86
CA GLN A 320 -6.71 -21.49 12.46
C GLN A 320 -5.30 -21.25 11.89
N LEU A 321 -4.76 -20.07 12.23
CA LEU A 321 -3.51 -19.60 11.68
C LEU A 321 -2.31 -20.34 12.27
N PHE A 322 -1.26 -20.46 11.47
CA PHE A 322 0.01 -21.05 11.90
C PHE A 322 0.61 -20.28 13.07
N LYS A 323 1.39 -20.96 13.89
CA LYS A 323 2.20 -20.37 14.93
C LYS A 323 3.38 -19.63 14.30
N ILE A 324 3.68 -18.44 14.79
CA ILE A 324 4.87 -17.69 14.39
C ILE A 324 5.70 -17.38 15.63
N GLU A 325 6.98 -17.70 15.57
CA GLU A 325 7.99 -17.33 16.56
C GLU A 325 8.85 -16.21 15.97
N ILE A 326 9.15 -15.21 16.79
CA ILE A 326 9.98 -14.06 16.38
C ILE A 326 11.23 -14.05 17.26
N SER A 327 12.41 -13.87 16.65
CA SER A 327 13.71 -13.79 17.32
C SER A 327 14.49 -12.56 16.83
N GLN A 328 15.40 -12.06 17.67
CA GLN A 328 16.38 -11.04 17.28
C GLN A 328 17.60 -11.65 16.57
N THR A 329 17.75 -12.96 16.62
CA THR A 329 18.82 -13.71 15.96
C THR A 329 18.24 -14.77 15.03
N PRO A 330 18.96 -15.17 13.97
CA PRO A 330 18.52 -16.25 13.09
C PRO A 330 18.22 -17.55 13.88
N PHE A 331 17.19 -18.28 13.44
CA PHE A 331 16.92 -19.63 13.96
C PHE A 331 18.04 -20.60 13.53
N SER A 332 18.50 -21.43 14.46
CA SER A 332 19.55 -22.40 14.13
C SER A 332 19.02 -23.52 13.21
N PRO A 333 19.89 -24.15 12.39
CA PRO A 333 19.49 -25.29 11.57
C PRO A 333 18.84 -26.43 12.39
N GLU A 334 19.31 -26.65 13.62
CA GLU A 334 18.75 -27.68 14.50
C GLU A 334 17.34 -27.31 15.00
N GLN A 335 17.07 -26.04 15.27
CA GLN A 335 15.71 -25.56 15.60
C GLN A 335 14.75 -25.80 14.44
N ILE A 336 15.18 -25.41 13.23
CA ILE A 336 14.39 -25.59 12.00
C ILE A 336 14.15 -27.08 11.75
N SER A 337 15.19 -27.92 11.82
CA SER A 337 15.08 -29.38 11.60
C SER A 337 14.12 -30.08 12.57
N LYS A 338 14.13 -29.67 13.85
CA LYS A 338 13.17 -30.20 14.84
C LYS A 338 11.72 -29.87 14.46
N VAL A 339 11.48 -28.64 14.01
CA VAL A 339 10.14 -28.24 13.56
C VAL A 339 9.75 -29.00 12.30
N GLN A 340 10.67 -29.15 11.34
CA GLN A 340 10.45 -29.90 10.11
C GLN A 340 10.09 -31.36 10.37
N GLN A 341 10.85 -32.04 11.25
CA GLN A 341 10.55 -33.42 11.62
C GLN A 341 9.16 -33.55 12.24
N ARG A 342 8.83 -32.73 13.20
CA ARG A 342 7.50 -32.73 13.86
C ARG A 342 6.37 -32.52 12.86
N VAL A 343 6.44 -31.46 12.05
CA VAL A 343 5.39 -31.12 11.08
C VAL A 343 5.25 -32.21 10.02
N ARG A 344 6.37 -32.79 9.56
CA ARG A 344 6.37 -33.91 8.63
C ARG A 344 5.63 -35.12 9.18
N GLU A 345 5.87 -35.48 10.45
CA GLU A 345 5.20 -36.62 11.11
C GLU A 345 3.72 -36.35 11.36
N GLU A 346 3.38 -35.15 11.89
CA GLU A 346 1.99 -34.77 12.22
C GLU A 346 1.11 -34.67 10.98
N HIS A 347 1.61 -34.13 9.88
CA HIS A 347 0.87 -33.90 8.64
C HIS A 347 1.14 -34.94 7.55
N GLN A 348 2.01 -35.92 7.80
CA GLN A 348 2.42 -36.98 6.82
C GLN A 348 2.90 -36.42 5.49
N LEU A 349 3.68 -35.33 5.52
CA LEU A 349 4.12 -34.60 4.33
C LEU A 349 5.33 -35.26 3.68
N ALA A 350 5.40 -35.19 2.35
CA ALA A 350 6.63 -35.39 1.62
C ALA A 350 7.62 -34.23 1.88
N GLU A 351 8.90 -34.49 1.72
CA GLU A 351 9.93 -33.48 2.01
C GLU A 351 9.78 -32.23 1.13
N GLN A 352 9.41 -32.41 -0.13
CA GLN A 352 9.15 -31.33 -1.09
C GLN A 352 7.97 -30.43 -0.71
N ASP A 353 7.05 -30.89 0.15
CA ASP A 353 5.84 -30.18 0.55
C ASP A 353 6.02 -29.37 1.86
N LEU A 354 7.11 -29.64 2.61
CA LEU A 354 7.44 -28.94 3.85
C LEU A 354 7.50 -27.40 3.71
N PRO A 355 8.02 -26.83 2.61
CA PRO A 355 8.06 -25.37 2.44
C PRO A 355 6.69 -24.69 2.44
N TYR A 356 5.60 -25.42 2.19
CA TYR A 356 4.24 -24.88 2.28
C TYR A 356 3.73 -24.76 3.73
N PHE A 357 4.36 -25.47 4.66
CA PHE A 357 3.97 -25.53 6.07
C PHE A 357 4.98 -24.89 6.99
N ILE A 358 6.22 -24.78 6.57
CA ILE A 358 7.30 -24.22 7.39
C ILE A 358 8.04 -23.19 6.56
N PHE A 359 7.99 -21.96 6.99
CA PHE A 359 8.65 -20.85 6.32
C PHE A 359 9.29 -19.90 7.33
N SER A 360 10.40 -19.35 6.96
CA SER A 360 11.14 -18.37 7.74
C SER A 360 11.64 -17.25 6.83
N ASP A 361 11.64 -16.04 7.37
CA ASP A 361 12.14 -14.87 6.65
C ASP A 361 12.52 -13.79 7.66
N ILE A 362 12.88 -12.61 7.17
CA ILE A 362 13.30 -11.46 7.96
C ILE A 362 12.22 -10.38 7.85
N LEU A 363 11.70 -9.94 8.99
CA LEU A 363 10.90 -8.74 9.09
C LEU A 363 11.85 -7.56 9.29
N SER A 364 11.91 -6.65 8.34
CA SER A 364 12.75 -5.47 8.41
C SER A 364 11.92 -4.18 8.38
N ASN A 365 12.25 -3.24 9.25
CA ASN A 365 11.67 -1.91 9.23
C ASN A 365 12.75 -0.84 9.42
N LYS A 366 12.70 0.17 8.55
CA LYS A 366 13.49 1.39 8.64
C LYS A 366 12.53 2.59 8.70
N ALA A 367 12.36 3.15 9.89
CA ALA A 367 11.39 4.22 10.10
C ALA A 367 11.77 5.52 9.36
N TYR A 368 13.06 5.80 9.21
CA TYR A 368 13.60 6.95 8.50
C TYR A 368 14.75 6.49 7.58
N ASN A 369 14.77 6.92 6.34
CA ASN A 369 15.78 6.49 5.35
C ASN A 369 16.57 7.68 4.80
N GLU A 370 17.63 8.05 5.49
CA GLU A 370 18.56 9.13 5.09
C GLU A 370 19.22 8.91 3.74
N GLN A 371 19.30 7.66 3.25
CA GLN A 371 19.96 7.34 1.98
C GLN A 371 19.08 7.57 0.74
N LYS A 372 17.73 7.53 0.90
CA LYS A 372 16.82 7.69 -0.24
C LYS A 372 16.35 9.13 -0.41
N GLN A 373 15.97 9.81 0.66
CA GLN A 373 15.52 11.21 0.67
C GLN A 373 15.59 11.74 2.10
N ASN A 374 16.14 12.93 2.29
CA ASN A 374 16.20 13.59 3.59
C ASN A 374 14.93 14.41 3.85
N ILE A 375 14.50 14.49 5.09
CA ILE A 375 13.55 15.51 5.52
C ILE A 375 14.35 16.76 5.85
N ASN A 376 14.22 17.77 5.00
CA ASN A 376 14.93 19.03 5.13
C ASN A 376 14.10 20.07 5.88
N MET A 377 14.72 20.71 6.86
CA MET A 377 14.11 21.74 7.69
C MET A 377 14.61 23.13 7.24
N LEU A 378 13.67 24.04 7.03
CA LEU A 378 13.96 25.45 6.67
C LEU A 378 13.99 26.31 7.92
N ARG A 379 15.14 26.91 8.23
CA ARG A 379 15.34 27.85 9.32
C ARG A 379 14.85 29.25 8.95
N LYS A 380 14.62 30.08 9.96
CA LYS A 380 14.19 31.48 9.77
C LYS A 380 15.20 32.35 8.99
N ASN A 381 16.47 31.99 9.05
CA ASN A 381 17.55 32.68 8.30
C ASN A 381 17.66 32.21 6.83
N GLY A 382 16.81 31.28 6.38
CA GLY A 382 16.84 30.69 5.04
C GLY A 382 17.78 29.48 4.91
N GLU A 383 18.47 29.07 5.97
CA GLU A 383 19.36 27.90 5.96
C GLU A 383 18.55 26.62 5.94
N ILE A 384 19.02 25.64 5.15
CA ILE A 384 18.48 24.27 5.13
C ILE A 384 19.34 23.37 6.00
N ILE A 385 18.72 22.63 6.87
CA ILE A 385 19.35 21.65 7.74
C ILE A 385 18.58 20.32 7.67
N GLU A 386 19.30 19.21 7.66
CA GLU A 386 18.67 17.88 7.70
C GLU A 386 18.06 17.60 9.09
N LEU A 387 16.93 16.88 9.13
CA LEU A 387 16.16 16.62 10.36
C LEU A 387 17.01 16.04 11.49
N SER A 388 17.86 15.05 11.20
CA SER A 388 18.69 14.39 12.23
C SER A 388 19.71 15.33 12.87
N GLN A 389 20.08 16.39 12.16
CA GLN A 389 20.99 17.43 12.65
C GLN A 389 20.24 18.58 13.35
N ALA A 390 18.98 18.80 12.94
CA ALA A 390 18.12 19.85 13.51
C ALA A 390 17.47 19.44 14.85
N SER A 391 17.23 18.13 15.00
CA SER A 391 16.54 17.55 16.16
C SER A 391 17.46 17.55 17.40
N ASP A 392 16.92 17.99 18.53
CA ASP A 392 17.53 17.84 19.85
C ASP A 392 17.25 16.46 20.48
N ASN A 393 16.45 15.64 19.78
CA ASN A 393 16.09 14.29 20.19
C ASN A 393 17.08 13.28 19.61
N LEU A 394 18.00 12.78 20.43
CA LEU A 394 19.02 11.77 20.07
C LEU A 394 18.44 10.47 19.47
N ASN A 395 17.12 10.24 19.62
CA ASN A 395 16.49 9.02 19.11
C ASN A 395 16.25 9.06 17.58
N ILE A 396 16.26 10.22 16.93
CA ILE A 396 15.98 10.31 15.48
C ILE A 396 17.07 9.60 14.68
N SER A 397 18.34 9.79 15.01
CA SER A 397 19.45 9.05 14.37
C SER A 397 19.37 7.53 14.62
N ALA A 398 18.88 7.10 15.79
CA ALA A 398 18.63 5.69 16.08
C ALA A 398 17.45 5.12 15.27
N LEU A 399 16.48 5.95 14.87
CA LEU A 399 15.34 5.55 14.05
C LEU A 399 15.71 5.34 12.57
N SER A 400 16.86 5.84 12.13
CA SER A 400 17.40 5.59 10.79
C SER A 400 18.06 4.21 10.64
N THR A 401 18.37 3.55 11.76
CA THR A 401 18.95 2.21 11.73
C THR A 401 17.85 1.17 11.47
N PRO A 402 18.01 0.29 10.47
CA PRO A 402 17.07 -0.81 10.24
C PRO A 402 16.98 -1.72 11.46
N VAL A 403 15.75 -2.09 11.82
CA VAL A 403 15.51 -3.13 12.84
C VAL A 403 15.04 -4.37 12.12
N GLU A 404 15.80 -5.44 12.25
CA GLU A 404 15.51 -6.75 11.69
C GLU A 404 15.08 -7.71 12.77
N LYS A 405 14.08 -8.52 12.48
CA LYS A 405 13.63 -9.64 13.31
C LYS A 405 13.42 -10.85 12.43
N TYR A 406 13.93 -11.98 12.88
CA TYR A 406 13.76 -13.25 12.19
C TYR A 406 12.48 -13.92 12.67
N PHE A 407 11.77 -14.56 11.76
CA PHE A 407 10.62 -15.35 12.16
C PHE A 407 10.67 -16.77 11.60
N LEU A 408 10.03 -17.69 12.32
CA LEU A 408 9.77 -19.06 11.92
C LEU A 408 8.27 -19.34 12.09
N CYS A 409 7.61 -19.71 11.02
CA CYS A 409 6.18 -19.95 10.98
C CYS A 409 5.90 -21.42 10.61
N TYR A 410 4.94 -22.04 11.33
CA TYR A 410 4.62 -23.46 11.18
C TYR A 410 3.24 -23.78 11.81
N PRO A 411 2.60 -24.93 11.47
CA PRO A 411 1.37 -25.39 12.13
C PRO A 411 1.48 -25.49 13.64
N ARG A 412 0.38 -25.26 14.38
CA ARG A 412 0.34 -25.31 15.85
C ARG A 412 0.42 -26.72 16.38
#